data_3f9cbadf985f772d5265356a7ad4ed2c
#
_entry.id   3f9cbadf985f772d5265356a7ad4ed2c
#
_cell.length_a   1.000
_cell.length_b   1.000
_cell.length_c   1.000
_cell.angle_alpha   90.00
_cell.angle_beta   90.00
_cell.angle_gamma   90.00
#
_symmetry.space_group_name_H-M   'P 1'
#
loop_
_entity.id
_entity.type
_entity.pdbx_description
1 polymer ?
#
loop_
_entity_poly.entity_id
_entity_poly.type
_entity_poly.pdbx_seq_one_letter_code
_entity_poly.pdbx_strand_id
1 'polypeptide(L)'
;MTPQDFSFKLTVPADPEGATVVAVVANHAVEYTKIDAARGAAFVERARAAAAQALESSDGKHCLAVIAAADGQLTMTIGGQTVSEPLA
;
A
#
# COMPACT_ATOMS: atom_id res chain seq x y z
N MET A 1 23.29 2.22 2.51
CA MET A 1 22.80 0.86 2.72
C MET A 1 21.44 0.72 2.10
N THR A 2 21.29 -0.24 1.21
CA THR A 2 20.01 -0.46 0.56
C THR A 2 19.07 -1.17 1.52
N PRO A 3 17.81 -0.74 1.62
CA PRO A 3 16.84 -1.49 2.40
C PRO A 3 16.69 -2.89 1.86
N GLN A 4 16.46 -3.85 2.73
CA GLN A 4 16.19 -5.20 2.28
C GLN A 4 14.83 -5.26 1.61
N ASP A 5 14.72 -6.09 0.61
CA ASP A 5 13.44 -6.36 0.01
C ASP A 5 12.52 -7.00 1.05
N PHE A 6 11.26 -6.65 1.00
CA PHE A 6 10.28 -7.23 1.89
C PHE A 6 8.95 -7.38 1.18
N SER A 7 8.12 -8.23 1.72
CA SER A 7 6.76 -8.40 1.23
C SER A 7 5.91 -8.86 2.40
N PHE A 8 4.76 -8.24 2.58
CA PHE A 8 3.81 -8.74 3.56
C PHE A 8 2.40 -8.55 3.05
N LYS A 9 1.53 -9.41 3.55
CA LYS A 9 0.13 -9.46 3.15
C LYS A 9 -0.74 -9.18 4.35
N LEU A 10 -1.85 -8.51 4.11
CA LEU A 10 -2.84 -8.31 5.16
C LEU A 10 -4.23 -8.40 4.56
N THR A 11 -5.16 -8.87 5.36
CA THR A 11 -6.55 -8.92 4.97
C THR A 11 -7.27 -7.77 5.67
N VAL A 12 -7.97 -6.94 4.89
CA VAL A 12 -8.66 -5.78 5.42
C VAL A 12 -10.17 -5.92 5.19
N PRO A 13 -11.00 -5.40 6.10
CA PRO A 13 -12.43 -5.45 5.92
C PRO A 13 -12.85 -4.56 4.74
N ALA A 14 -13.90 -4.96 4.06
CA ALA A 14 -14.40 -4.23 2.90
C ALA A 14 -15.33 -3.09 3.35
N ASP A 15 -14.77 -2.15 4.12
CA ASP A 15 -15.48 -0.97 4.59
C ASP A 15 -14.48 0.19 4.63
N PRO A 16 -14.95 1.42 4.93
CA PRO A 16 -14.04 2.59 4.92
C PRO A 16 -12.85 2.45 5.85
N GLU A 17 -12.95 1.68 6.93
CA GLU A 17 -11.82 1.48 7.83
C GLU A 17 -10.71 0.68 7.17
N GLY A 18 -11.05 -0.18 6.22
CA GLY A 18 -10.04 -0.94 5.48
C GLY A 18 -9.08 -0.05 4.74
N ALA A 19 -9.58 1.02 4.11
CA ALA A 19 -8.72 1.97 3.42
C ALA A 19 -7.79 2.69 4.41
N THR A 20 -8.29 3.01 5.60
CA THR A 20 -7.48 3.64 6.64
C THR A 20 -6.37 2.70 7.10
N VAL A 21 -6.68 1.41 7.28
CA VAL A 21 -5.68 0.41 7.66
C VAL A 21 -4.59 0.32 6.59
N VAL A 22 -4.97 0.26 5.33
CA VAL A 22 -4.01 0.20 4.22
C VAL A 22 -3.12 1.44 4.24
N ALA A 23 -3.69 2.63 4.46
CA ALA A 23 -2.91 3.86 4.51
C ALA A 23 -1.89 3.84 5.66
N VAL A 24 -2.28 3.33 6.82
CA VAL A 24 -1.37 3.23 7.98
C VAL A 24 -0.21 2.29 7.65
N VAL A 25 -0.50 1.13 7.09
CA VAL A 25 0.53 0.16 6.74
C VAL A 25 1.43 0.71 5.64
N ALA A 26 0.86 1.38 4.65
CA ALA A 26 1.64 2.01 3.58
C ALA A 26 2.59 3.06 4.15
N ASN A 27 2.14 3.83 5.14
CA ASN A 27 2.99 4.83 5.78
C ASN A 27 4.17 4.19 6.50
N HIS A 28 3.95 3.07 7.18
CA HIS A 28 5.05 2.34 7.81
C HIS A 28 6.05 1.82 6.77
N ALA A 29 5.56 1.34 5.64
CA ALA A 29 6.43 0.87 4.56
C ALA A 29 7.27 2.03 4.00
N VAL A 30 6.66 3.20 3.84
CA VAL A 30 7.38 4.41 3.39
C VAL A 30 8.50 4.76 4.37
N GLU A 31 8.21 4.74 5.67
CA GLU A 31 9.22 5.04 6.68
C GLU A 31 10.35 4.03 6.67
N TYR A 32 10.02 2.77 6.49
CA TYR A 32 11.02 1.71 6.42
C TYR A 32 11.96 1.88 5.23
N THR A 33 11.42 2.25 4.07
CA THR A 33 12.22 2.39 2.86
C THR A 33 12.99 3.71 2.79
N LYS A 34 12.63 4.67 3.65
CA LYS A 34 13.29 5.98 3.74
C LYS A 34 13.26 6.77 2.44
N ILE A 35 12.22 6.60 1.64
CA ILE A 35 12.08 7.42 0.45
C ILE A 35 11.75 8.85 0.85
N ASP A 36 11.91 9.77 -0.09
CA ASP A 36 11.63 11.19 0.14
C ASP A 36 10.22 11.40 0.70
N ALA A 37 10.10 12.29 1.69
CA ALA A 37 8.84 12.50 2.40
C ALA A 37 7.70 12.89 1.46
N ALA A 38 7.94 13.76 0.48
CA ALA A 38 6.91 14.18 -0.46
C ALA A 38 6.44 13.01 -1.33
N ARG A 39 7.39 12.18 -1.80
CA ARG A 39 7.06 11.01 -2.60
C ARG A 39 6.36 9.95 -1.77
N GLY A 40 6.79 9.79 -0.52
CA GLY A 40 6.15 8.85 0.40
C GLY A 40 4.72 9.24 0.68
N ALA A 41 4.46 10.52 0.94
CA ALA A 41 3.10 11.02 1.18
C ALA A 41 2.22 10.79 -0.07
N ALA A 42 2.76 11.03 -1.26
CA ALA A 42 2.02 10.80 -2.49
C ALA A 42 1.69 9.31 -2.66
N PHE A 43 2.63 8.42 -2.33
CA PHE A 43 2.40 6.99 -2.39
C PHE A 43 1.27 6.58 -1.44
N VAL A 44 1.30 7.08 -0.20
CA VAL A 44 0.27 6.75 0.79
C VAL A 44 -1.11 7.20 0.32
N GLU A 45 -1.21 8.40 -0.25
CA GLU A 45 -2.48 8.90 -0.76
C GLU A 45 -3.00 8.07 -1.93
N ARG A 46 -2.11 7.67 -2.84
CA ARG A 46 -2.51 6.81 -3.95
C ARG A 46 -2.92 5.43 -3.46
N ALA A 47 -2.21 4.89 -2.47
CA ALA A 47 -2.55 3.59 -1.88
C ALA A 47 -3.92 3.64 -1.22
N ARG A 48 -4.20 4.72 -0.50
CA ARG A 48 -5.50 4.92 0.14
C ARG A 48 -6.63 5.00 -0.89
N ALA A 49 -6.43 5.76 -1.96
CA ALA A 49 -7.43 5.88 -3.01
C ALA A 49 -7.67 4.55 -3.71
N ALA A 50 -6.60 3.82 -4.01
CA ALA A 50 -6.72 2.51 -4.64
C ALA A 50 -7.45 1.53 -3.73
N ALA A 51 -7.15 1.56 -2.43
CA ALA A 51 -7.83 0.71 -1.46
C ALA A 51 -9.32 1.04 -1.39
N ALA A 52 -9.66 2.33 -1.35
CA ALA A 52 -11.05 2.75 -1.31
C ALA A 52 -11.82 2.22 -2.52
N GLN A 53 -11.23 2.31 -3.71
CA GLN A 53 -11.88 1.79 -4.92
C GLN A 53 -12.03 0.29 -4.89
N ALA A 54 -10.99 -0.42 -4.45
CA ALA A 54 -11.04 -1.88 -4.39
C ALA A 54 -12.08 -2.36 -3.39
N LEU A 55 -12.17 -1.70 -2.24
CA LEU A 55 -13.13 -2.07 -1.21
C LEU A 55 -14.57 -1.74 -1.63
N GLU A 56 -14.73 -0.66 -2.36
CA GLU A 56 -16.05 -0.28 -2.89
C GLU A 56 -16.56 -1.31 -3.89
N SER A 57 -15.66 -1.92 -4.65
CA SER A 57 -16.02 -2.93 -5.64
C SER A 57 -16.19 -4.32 -5.04
N SER A 58 -15.80 -4.53 -3.79
CA SER A 58 -15.91 -5.84 -3.19
C SER A 58 -17.31 -6.05 -2.62
N ASP A 59 -17.75 -7.30 -2.59
CA ASP A 59 -19.12 -7.65 -2.20
C ASP A 59 -19.26 -7.81 -0.68
N GLY A 60 -18.74 -6.86 0.09
CA GLY A 60 -18.81 -6.91 1.54
C GLY A 60 -17.86 -7.93 2.16
N LYS A 61 -16.92 -8.45 1.39
CA LYS A 61 -15.94 -9.42 1.84
C LYS A 61 -14.62 -8.74 2.15
N HIS A 62 -13.73 -9.48 2.79
CA HIS A 62 -12.39 -8.98 3.04
C HIS A 62 -11.58 -8.92 1.75
N CYS A 63 -10.67 -7.97 1.68
CA CYS A 63 -9.74 -7.84 0.56
C CYS A 63 -8.32 -8.12 1.03
N LEU A 64 -7.55 -8.77 0.19
CA LEU A 64 -6.14 -9.00 0.45
C LEU A 64 -5.33 -7.83 -0.10
N ALA A 65 -4.52 -7.22 0.76
CA ALA A 65 -3.58 -6.19 0.35
C ALA A 65 -2.17 -6.74 0.48
N VAL A 66 -1.33 -6.47 -0.51
CA VAL A 66 0.07 -6.86 -0.51
C VAL A 66 0.92 -5.62 -0.65
N ILE A 67 1.86 -5.43 0.29
CA ILE A 67 2.81 -4.33 0.21
C ILE A 67 4.19 -4.94 0.14
N ALA A 68 4.96 -4.53 -0.87
CA ALA A 68 6.26 -5.11 -1.13
C ALA A 68 7.27 -4.05 -1.56
N ALA A 69 8.51 -4.26 -1.20
CA ALA A 69 9.63 -3.49 -1.72
C ALA A 69 10.58 -4.47 -2.38
N ALA A 70 10.77 -4.33 -3.67
CA ALA A 70 11.64 -5.21 -4.46
C ALA A 70 12.01 -4.51 -5.76
N ASP A 71 13.15 -4.85 -6.30
CA ASP A 71 13.61 -4.36 -7.61
C ASP A 71 13.63 -2.83 -7.69
N GLY A 72 13.92 -2.18 -6.57
CA GLY A 72 14.01 -0.72 -6.51
C GLY A 72 12.66 -0.01 -6.52
N GLN A 73 11.57 -0.71 -6.21
CA GLN A 73 10.24 -0.12 -6.17
C GLN A 73 9.47 -0.55 -4.92
N LEU A 74 8.65 0.37 -4.43
CA LEU A 74 7.68 0.10 -3.39
C LEU A 74 6.32 -0.06 -4.07
N THR A 75 5.65 -1.16 -3.84
CA THR A 75 4.41 -1.51 -4.52
C THR A 75 3.33 -1.92 -3.53
N MET A 76 2.12 -1.48 -3.76
CA MET A 76 0.95 -1.95 -3.02
C MET A 76 -0.10 -2.42 -4.01
N THR A 77 -0.58 -3.62 -3.79
CA THR A 77 -1.65 -4.21 -4.61
C THR A 77 -2.83 -4.56 -3.71
N ILE A 78 -4.01 -4.16 -4.10
CA ILE A 78 -5.23 -4.51 -3.38
C ILE A 78 -6.36 -4.65 -4.41
N GLY A 79 -7.06 -5.79 -4.37
CA GLY A 79 -8.04 -6.10 -5.37
C GLY A 79 -7.40 -6.07 -6.75
N GLY A 80 -7.97 -5.35 -7.67
CA GLY A 80 -7.39 -5.18 -9.00
C GLY A 80 -6.52 -3.93 -9.14
N GLN A 81 -6.24 -3.24 -8.03
CA GLN A 81 -5.51 -1.96 -8.05
C GLN A 81 -4.06 -2.16 -7.68
N THR A 82 -3.17 -1.47 -8.36
CA THR A 82 -1.73 -1.49 -8.04
C THR A 82 -1.19 -0.07 -8.04
N VAL A 83 -0.42 0.24 -7.00
CA VAL A 83 0.25 1.54 -6.85
C VAL A 83 1.72 1.27 -6.65
N SER A 84 2.59 2.01 -7.31
CA SER A 84 4.03 1.84 -7.14
C SER A 84 4.75 3.17 -7.09
N GLU A 85 5.93 3.16 -6.46
CA GLU A 85 6.79 4.32 -6.35
C GLU A 85 8.24 3.87 -6.39
N PRO A 86 9.09 4.45 -7.24
CA PRO A 86 10.51 4.12 -7.24
C PRO A 86 11.16 4.46 -5.91
N LEU A 87 12.07 3.61 -5.46
CA LEU A 87 12.79 3.81 -4.21
C LEU A 87 14.01 4.72 -4.37
N ALA A 88 14.46 4.95 -5.57
CA ALA A 88 15.62 5.79 -5.83
C ALA A 88 15.23 7.19 -6.28
#